data_e4b9d17809ffd2fbfc68b36eb3af645a
#
_entry.id   e4b9d17809ffd2fbfc68b36eb3af645a
#
_cell.length_a   1.000
_cell.length_b   1.000
_cell.length_c   1.000
_cell.angle_alpha   90.00
_cell.angle_beta   90.00
_cell.angle_gamma   90.00
#
_symmetry.space_group_name_H-M   'P 1'
#
loop_
_entity.id
_entity.type
_entity.pdbx_description
1 polymer ?
#
loop_
_entity_poly.entity_id
_entity_poly.type
_entity_poly.pdbx_seq_one_letter_code
_entity_poly.pdbx_strand_id
1 'polypeptide(L)'
;MEKTPVLLILFNRPKYTTLLIRKIKTYSPNKLYIHCDGPRERNQFDIKKLNKIKNVIKKEISWKCKKKIIFQKKNIGLRKSAISALNLLFSNETKGIILEDSMLPNKSFFDFCHELLIKYKKIKKFL
;
A
#
# COMPACT_ATOMS: atom_id res chain seq x y z
N MET A 1 -1.32 -21.64 0.30
CA MET A 1 -0.17 -20.83 0.77
C MET A 1 -0.60 -19.38 0.98
N GLU A 2 -0.21 -18.78 2.05
CA GLU A 2 -0.52 -17.39 2.33
C GLU A 2 0.21 -16.46 1.36
N LYS A 3 -0.50 -15.47 0.84
CA LYS A 3 0.06 -14.51 -0.11
C LYS A 3 0.93 -13.48 0.61
N THR A 4 1.90 -12.91 -0.11
CA THR A 4 2.76 -11.87 0.44
C THR A 4 1.93 -10.62 0.78
N PRO A 5 2.11 -10.03 1.97
CA PRO A 5 1.44 -8.78 2.32
C PRO A 5 1.80 -7.64 1.36
N VAL A 6 0.88 -6.72 1.17
CA VAL A 6 1.07 -5.56 0.30
C VAL A 6 0.95 -4.28 1.11
N LEU A 7 1.87 -3.35 0.89
CA LEU A 7 1.86 -2.01 1.46
C LEU A 7 1.61 -0.98 0.37
N LEU A 8 0.65 -0.09 0.59
CA LEU A 8 0.38 1.05 -0.27
C LEU A 8 0.85 2.33 0.40
N ILE A 9 1.59 3.15 -0.36
CA ILE A 9 1.97 4.49 0.07
C ILE A 9 1.21 5.48 -0.83
N LEU A 10 0.24 6.17 -0.25
CA LEU A 10 -0.71 7.03 -0.96
C LEU A 10 -0.60 8.48 -0.51
N PHE A 11 -1.06 9.38 -1.34
CA PHE A 11 -1.26 10.77 -0.94
C PHE A 11 -2.53 11.36 -1.56
N ASN A 12 -2.46 12.10 -2.66
CA ASN A 12 -3.57 12.90 -3.17
C ASN A 12 -3.96 12.58 -4.62
N ARG A 13 -3.93 11.32 -4.98
CA ARG A 13 -4.24 10.86 -6.35
C ARG A 13 -5.37 9.82 -6.34
N PRO A 14 -6.64 10.24 -6.17
CA PRO A 14 -7.76 9.29 -6.06
C PRO A 14 -7.92 8.39 -7.27
N LYS A 15 -7.73 8.93 -8.48
CA LYS A 15 -7.86 8.15 -9.71
C LYS A 15 -6.80 7.06 -9.80
N TYR A 16 -5.54 7.40 -9.54
CA TYR A 16 -4.46 6.41 -9.55
C TYR A 16 -4.62 5.40 -8.42
N THR A 17 -5.06 5.85 -7.24
CA THR A 17 -5.35 4.98 -6.11
C THR A 17 -6.41 3.94 -6.47
N THR A 18 -7.49 4.36 -7.14
CA THR A 18 -8.54 3.46 -7.61
C THR A 18 -7.96 2.40 -8.55
N LEU A 19 -7.21 2.82 -9.54
CA LEU A 19 -6.61 1.90 -10.52
C LEU A 19 -5.64 0.93 -9.86
N LEU A 20 -4.82 1.42 -8.94
CA LEU A 20 -3.86 0.58 -8.20
C LEU A 20 -4.57 -0.47 -7.35
N ILE A 21 -5.60 -0.09 -6.59
CA ILE A 21 -6.34 -1.03 -5.75
C ILE A 21 -7.01 -2.10 -6.62
N ARG A 22 -7.54 -1.74 -7.78
CA ARG A 22 -8.10 -2.71 -8.72
C ARG A 22 -7.05 -3.71 -9.22
N LYS A 23 -5.82 -3.25 -9.45
CA LYS A 23 -4.71 -4.16 -9.80
C LYS A 23 -4.34 -5.07 -8.63
N ILE A 24 -4.30 -4.55 -7.42
CA ILE A 24 -4.03 -5.34 -6.23
C ILE A 24 -5.11 -6.41 -6.01
N LYS A 25 -6.35 -6.09 -6.33
CA LYS A 25 -7.46 -7.04 -6.24
C LYS A 25 -7.21 -8.30 -7.07
N THR A 26 -6.54 -8.19 -8.21
CA THR A 26 -6.21 -9.37 -9.04
C THR A 26 -5.33 -10.36 -8.29
N TYR A 27 -4.50 -9.88 -7.38
CA TYR A 27 -3.70 -10.70 -6.48
C TYR A 27 -4.48 -11.09 -5.22
N SER A 28 -5.35 -10.21 -4.73
CA SER A 28 -6.17 -10.37 -3.51
C SER A 28 -5.33 -10.79 -2.29
N PRO A 29 -4.38 -9.95 -1.85
CA PRO A 29 -3.57 -10.29 -0.68
C PRO A 29 -4.44 -10.44 0.57
N ASN A 30 -4.04 -11.32 1.48
CA ASN A 30 -4.75 -11.55 2.75
C ASN A 30 -4.51 -10.42 3.76
N LYS A 31 -3.40 -9.70 3.61
CA LYS A 31 -3.03 -8.59 4.48
C LYS A 31 -2.64 -7.38 3.64
N LEU A 32 -3.24 -6.25 3.96
CA LEU A 32 -3.04 -4.99 3.24
C LEU A 32 -2.75 -3.87 4.23
N TYR A 33 -1.63 -3.19 3.99
CA TYR A 33 -1.19 -2.06 4.80
C TYR A 33 -1.27 -0.81 3.94
N ILE A 34 -1.84 0.26 4.47
CA ILE A 34 -2.03 1.50 3.74
C ILE A 34 -1.55 2.66 4.60
N HIS A 35 -0.66 3.47 4.06
CA HIS A 35 -0.27 4.74 4.64
C HIS A 35 -0.65 5.85 3.66
N CYS A 36 -1.43 6.81 4.12
CA CYS A 36 -1.83 7.97 3.35
C CYS A 36 -1.36 9.23 4.07
N ASP A 37 -0.54 10.04 3.40
CA ASP A 37 -0.10 11.30 3.95
C ASP A 37 -1.27 12.28 4.09
N GLY A 38 -1.14 13.23 4.99
CA GLY A 38 -2.15 14.24 5.24
C GLY A 38 -2.10 15.41 4.26
N PRO A 39 -3.12 16.27 4.28
CA PRO A 39 -3.18 17.42 3.39
C PRO A 39 -2.10 18.44 3.74
N ARG A 40 -1.53 19.06 2.72
CA ARG A 40 -0.61 20.18 2.88
C ARG A 40 -1.38 21.35 3.50
N GLU A 41 -0.67 22.15 4.27
CA GLU A 41 -1.27 23.27 4.99
C GLU A 41 -2.06 24.20 4.05
N ARG A 42 -3.30 24.52 4.43
CA ARG A 42 -4.21 25.42 3.68
C ARG A 42 -4.51 24.96 2.24
N ASN A 43 -4.33 23.67 1.93
CA ASN A 43 -4.60 23.15 0.61
C ASN A 43 -5.96 22.46 0.54
N GLN A 44 -6.96 23.18 0.05
CA GLN A 44 -8.33 22.68 -0.08
C GLN A 44 -8.45 21.53 -1.08
N PHE A 45 -7.63 21.53 -2.13
CA PHE A 45 -7.63 20.46 -3.12
C PHE A 45 -7.14 19.15 -2.52
N ASP A 46 -6.12 19.21 -1.66
CA ASP A 46 -5.64 18.03 -0.96
C ASP A 46 -6.75 17.43 -0.08
N ILE A 47 -7.45 18.27 0.69
CA ILE A 47 -8.55 17.82 1.57
C ILE A 47 -9.60 17.08 0.77
N LYS A 48 -10.04 17.65 -0.35
CA LYS A 48 -11.03 17.03 -1.24
C LYS A 48 -10.55 15.69 -1.78
N LYS A 49 -9.32 15.64 -2.29
CA LYS A 49 -8.73 14.43 -2.87
C LYS A 49 -8.57 13.33 -1.83
N LEU A 50 -8.14 13.69 -0.62
CA LEU A 50 -7.98 12.73 0.47
C LEU A 50 -9.31 12.15 0.94
N ASN A 51 -10.36 12.95 0.95
CA ASN A 51 -11.71 12.44 1.25
C ASN A 51 -12.16 11.43 0.18
N LYS A 52 -11.86 11.69 -1.08
CA LYS A 52 -12.15 10.75 -2.18
C LYS A 52 -11.36 9.45 -2.00
N ILE A 53 -10.09 9.53 -1.60
CA ILE A 53 -9.25 8.35 -1.34
C ILE A 53 -9.85 7.48 -0.23
N LYS A 54 -10.33 8.08 0.84
CA LYS A 54 -11.00 7.33 1.92
C LYS A 54 -12.20 6.55 1.40
N ASN A 55 -13.00 7.18 0.55
CA ASN A 55 -14.16 6.54 -0.07
C ASN A 55 -13.74 5.41 -1.04
N VAL A 56 -12.70 5.65 -1.82
CA VAL A 56 -12.15 4.64 -2.74
C VAL A 56 -11.69 3.41 -1.97
N ILE A 57 -10.97 3.59 -0.87
CA ILE A 57 -10.50 2.48 -0.03
C ILE A 57 -11.68 1.65 0.46
N LYS A 58 -12.74 2.29 0.97
CA LYS A 58 -13.94 1.59 1.44
C LYS A 58 -14.63 0.80 0.32
N LYS A 59 -14.72 1.40 -0.87
CA LYS A 59 -15.46 0.83 -2.00
C LYS A 59 -14.67 -0.26 -2.72
N GLU A 60 -13.40 0.00 -3.02
CA GLU A 60 -12.62 -0.85 -3.92
C GLU A 60 -11.98 -2.05 -3.22
N ILE A 61 -11.72 -1.98 -1.94
CA ILE A 61 -11.21 -3.14 -1.19
C ILE A 61 -12.39 -4.02 -0.79
N SER A 62 -12.83 -4.84 -1.75
CA SER A 62 -14.03 -5.68 -1.63
C SER A 62 -13.74 -7.15 -1.35
N TRP A 63 -12.47 -7.55 -1.37
CA TRP A 63 -12.08 -8.93 -1.05
C TRP A 63 -11.76 -9.08 0.44
N LYS A 64 -11.78 -10.30 0.93
CA LYS A 64 -11.48 -10.59 2.33
C LYS A 64 -9.99 -10.38 2.61
N CYS A 65 -9.68 -9.39 3.43
CA CYS A 65 -8.30 -9.15 3.87
C CYS A 65 -8.28 -8.42 5.21
N LYS A 66 -7.18 -8.60 5.94
CA LYS A 66 -6.90 -7.80 7.12
C LYS A 66 -6.24 -6.51 6.68
N LYS A 67 -6.78 -5.37 7.12
CA LYS A 67 -6.29 -4.04 6.76
C LYS A 67 -5.76 -3.31 7.97
N LYS A 68 -4.61 -2.65 7.81
CA LYS A 68 -4.11 -1.66 8.77
C LYS A 68 -3.85 -0.38 7.99
N ILE A 69 -4.52 0.69 8.38
CA ILE A 69 -4.55 1.95 7.63
C ILE A 69 -4.16 3.09 8.54
N ILE A 70 -3.19 3.90 8.09
CA ILE A 70 -2.82 5.15 8.73
C ILE A 70 -3.18 6.29 7.78
N PHE A 71 -4.00 7.23 8.26
CA PHE A 71 -4.23 8.51 7.61
C PHE A 71 -3.57 9.60 8.47
N GLN A 72 -2.52 10.22 7.97
CA GLN A 72 -1.90 11.33 8.67
C GLN A 72 -2.84 12.55 8.68
N LYS A 73 -2.92 13.22 9.81
CA LYS A 73 -3.76 14.43 9.94
C LYS A 73 -3.13 15.61 9.22
N LYS A 74 -1.81 15.70 9.23
CA LYS A 74 -1.04 16.76 8.58
C LYS A 74 -0.07 16.15 7.59
N ASN A 75 0.31 16.92 6.57
CA ASN A 75 1.32 16.49 5.63
C ASN A 75 2.68 16.38 6.34
N ILE A 76 3.27 15.20 6.31
CA ILE A 76 4.60 14.93 6.88
C ILE A 76 5.68 14.83 5.83
N GLY A 77 5.30 14.89 4.54
CA GLY A 77 6.21 14.84 3.43
C GLY A 77 6.56 13.43 2.98
N LEU A 78 7.13 13.33 1.79
CA LEU A 78 7.40 12.04 1.13
C LEU A 78 8.32 11.14 1.96
N ARG A 79 9.43 11.69 2.46
CA ARG A 79 10.42 10.91 3.21
C ARG A 79 9.83 10.33 4.49
N LYS A 80 9.18 11.16 5.30
CA LYS A 80 8.58 10.71 6.56
C LYS A 80 7.41 9.76 6.33
N SER A 81 6.64 9.99 5.26
CA SER A 81 5.58 9.09 4.85
C SER A 81 6.12 7.69 4.52
N ALA A 82 7.19 7.63 3.73
CA ALA A 82 7.81 6.36 3.38
C ALA A 82 8.31 5.63 4.62
N ILE A 83 8.98 6.33 5.54
CA ILE A 83 9.48 5.75 6.80
C ILE A 83 8.32 5.24 7.65
N SER A 84 7.26 6.04 7.81
CA SER A 84 6.08 5.65 8.59
C SER A 84 5.40 4.42 7.99
N ALA A 85 5.27 4.39 6.66
CA ALA A 85 4.67 3.26 5.95
C ALA A 85 5.49 1.98 6.13
N LEU A 86 6.81 2.08 5.96
CA LEU A 86 7.71 0.92 6.14
C LEU A 86 7.67 0.41 7.58
N ASN A 87 7.63 1.31 8.57
CA ASN A 87 7.50 0.93 9.97
C ASN A 87 6.17 0.22 10.23
N LEU A 88 5.08 0.67 9.61
CA LEU A 88 3.78 0.01 9.71
C LEU A 88 3.86 -1.43 9.19
N LEU A 89 4.47 -1.63 8.05
CA LEU A 89 4.60 -2.96 7.45
C LEU A 89 5.52 -3.85 8.32
N PHE A 90 6.74 -3.40 8.58
CA PHE A 90 7.77 -4.23 9.22
C PHE A 90 7.63 -4.37 10.74
N SER A 91 6.71 -3.63 11.37
CA SER A 91 6.29 -3.92 12.74
C SER A 91 5.38 -5.14 12.82
N ASN A 92 4.80 -5.54 11.71
CA ASN A 92 3.82 -6.63 11.64
C ASN A 92 4.27 -7.81 10.78
N GLU A 93 5.13 -7.56 9.79
CA GLU A 93 5.52 -8.55 8.79
C GLU A 93 7.04 -8.59 8.63
N THR A 94 7.55 -9.71 8.12
CA THR A 94 8.98 -9.84 7.81
C THR A 94 9.28 -9.51 6.35
N LYS A 95 8.25 -9.42 5.51
CA LYS A 95 8.37 -9.14 4.09
C LYS A 95 7.09 -8.47 3.57
N GLY A 96 7.19 -7.86 2.40
CA GLY A 96 6.03 -7.26 1.77
C GLY A 96 6.32 -6.75 0.37
N ILE A 97 5.28 -6.51 -0.38
CA ILE A 97 5.33 -5.86 -1.68
C ILE A 97 4.92 -4.41 -1.46
N ILE A 98 5.80 -3.47 -1.82
CA ILE A 98 5.60 -2.05 -1.55
C ILE A 98 5.26 -1.33 -2.84
N LEU A 99 4.12 -0.65 -2.86
CA LEU A 99 3.62 0.05 -4.04
C LEU A 99 3.25 1.49 -3.72
N GLU A 100 3.54 2.38 -4.64
CA GLU A 100 3.11 3.77 -4.61
C GLU A 100 1.94 3.97 -5.57
N ASP A 101 1.19 5.06 -5.41
CA ASP A 101 -0.03 5.33 -6.17
C ASP A 101 0.19 5.51 -7.69
N SER A 102 1.42 5.80 -8.13
CA SER A 102 1.75 5.92 -9.55
C SER A 102 2.05 4.58 -10.24
N MET A 103 2.11 3.49 -9.50
CA MET A 103 2.41 2.15 -10.02
C MET A 103 1.13 1.43 -10.42
N LEU A 104 1.17 0.71 -11.56
CA LEU A 104 0.04 -0.10 -12.03
C LEU A 104 0.53 -1.52 -12.37
N PRO A 105 0.87 -2.32 -11.34
CA PRO A 105 1.35 -3.68 -11.56
C PRO A 105 0.24 -4.59 -12.07
N ASN A 106 0.61 -5.64 -12.81
CA ASN A 106 -0.33 -6.69 -13.17
C ASN A 106 -0.20 -7.88 -12.22
N LYS A 107 -1.06 -8.89 -12.39
CA LYS A 107 -1.05 -10.07 -11.54
C LYS A 107 0.29 -10.81 -11.59
N SER A 108 0.92 -10.87 -12.76
CA SER A 108 2.22 -11.53 -12.93
C SER A 108 3.30 -10.89 -12.06
N PHE A 109 3.26 -9.58 -11.87
CA PHE A 109 4.18 -8.88 -10.99
C PHE A 109 4.05 -9.37 -9.54
N PHE A 110 2.82 -9.48 -9.04
CA PHE A 110 2.58 -9.95 -7.67
C PHE A 110 3.03 -11.40 -7.49
N ASP A 111 2.71 -12.26 -8.43
CA ASP A 111 3.11 -13.67 -8.39
C ASP A 111 4.63 -13.81 -8.42
N PHE A 112 5.30 -13.02 -9.27
CA PHE A 112 6.77 -12.96 -9.35
C PHE A 112 7.38 -12.51 -8.03
N CYS A 113 6.89 -11.41 -7.44
CA CYS A 113 7.38 -10.92 -6.16
C CYS A 113 7.21 -11.95 -5.05
N HIS A 114 6.06 -12.59 -5.00
CA HIS A 114 5.76 -13.61 -4.00
C HIS A 114 6.75 -14.78 -4.09
N GLU A 115 6.98 -15.31 -5.29
CA GLU A 115 7.92 -16.40 -5.53
C GLU A 115 9.35 -16.00 -5.18
N LEU A 116 9.75 -14.79 -5.59
CA LEU A 116 11.09 -14.27 -5.32
C LEU A 116 11.36 -14.14 -3.82
N LEU A 117 10.40 -13.62 -3.05
CA LEU A 117 10.53 -13.49 -1.61
C LEU A 117 10.63 -14.82 -0.90
N ILE A 118 9.92 -15.83 -1.36
CA ILE A 118 10.04 -17.20 -0.83
C ILE A 118 11.43 -17.74 -1.11
N LYS A 119 11.93 -17.57 -2.33
CA LYS A 119 13.26 -18.02 -2.74
C LYS A 119 14.36 -17.37 -1.90
N TYR A 120 14.32 -16.05 -1.74
CA TYR A 120 15.31 -15.32 -0.94
C TYR A 120 15.25 -15.66 0.53
N LYS A 121 14.09 -15.97 1.07
CA LYS A 121 13.96 -16.44 2.44
C LYS A 121 14.80 -17.71 2.68
N LYS A 122 14.81 -18.61 1.70
CA LYS A 122 15.56 -19.88 1.78
C LYS A 122 17.07 -19.68 1.77
N ILE A 123 17.57 -18.65 1.09
CA ILE A 123 19.01 -18.39 0.95
C ILE A 123 19.53 -17.25 1.84
N LYS A 124 18.66 -16.64 2.63
CA LYS A 124 18.98 -15.51 3.51
C LYS A 124 20.16 -15.80 4.45
N LYS A 125 20.25 -17.02 4.94
CA LYS A 125 21.32 -17.43 5.89
C LYS A 125 22.73 -17.42 5.27
N PHE A 126 22.83 -17.28 3.96
CA PHE A 126 24.11 -17.22 3.25
C PHE A 126 24.55 -15.77 2.96
N LEU A 127 23.74 -14.82 3.33
CA LEU A 127 24.01 -13.40 3.16
C LEU A 127 24.49 -12.80 4.48
#